data_7e08629deea18cf046a8b1eea970eaae
#
_entry.id   7e08629deea18cf046a8b1eea970eaae
#
_cell.length_a   1.000
_cell.length_b   1.000
_cell.length_c   1.000
_cell.angle_alpha   90.00
_cell.angle_beta   90.00
_cell.angle_gamma   90.00
#
_symmetry.space_group_name_H-M   'P 1'
#
loop_
_entity.id
_entity.type
_entity.pdbx_description
1 polymer ?
#
loop_
_entity_poly.entity_id
_entity_poly.type
_entity_poly.pdbx_seq_one_letter_code
_entity_poly.pdbx_strand_id
1 'polypeptide(L)'
;SGGVDIRPFPDSWEMKKQLGELKDNPERWNAHTVIRQAASLRDGELALIFDCGYQDFFYQVNLNLHEQLMRQGVGHDFLVRPGAHNAAYWSASLPCQMLFFQRWFARNAPQPAVTASGRRVVYIGDSITDGNWGKADGKPSSQRNLWDRNHLFGSGYMYLCASYYQGYFPDRDYRFFNRGVGGHALGDLAARWQEDVIDLRPDVLSVFVGTNDAERHLGRLLRADDLKTVPDFDFADWERTYRGLLDQARQANPALKIVLCTPFAAPCGKIVEGALGEYYPLRQRILAQCCVIVERIAADYGATLVPFHRLIADLETRLPNGDATYWVWDGIHPTPAGQRLMADCWIGAAARSGVME
;
A
#
# COMPACT_ATOMS: atom_id res chain seq x y z
N SER A 1 -13.69 17.48 -15.34
CA SER A 1 -14.22 18.32 -16.40
C SER A 1 -14.50 19.74 -15.90
N GLY A 2 -13.73 20.71 -16.36
CA GLY A 2 -13.81 22.10 -15.95
C GLY A 2 -14.33 23.01 -17.05
N GLY A 3 -15.00 24.10 -16.65
CA GLY A 3 -15.40 25.19 -17.57
C GLY A 3 -14.22 26.09 -17.93
N VAL A 4 -13.24 25.56 -18.65
CA VAL A 4 -12.00 26.29 -19.02
C VAL A 4 -12.23 27.44 -20.01
N ASP A 5 -13.35 27.43 -20.70
CA ASP A 5 -13.88 28.56 -21.46
C ASP A 5 -15.37 28.70 -21.14
N ILE A 6 -15.71 29.79 -20.46
CA ILE A 6 -17.08 30.07 -20.03
C ILE A 6 -17.89 30.89 -21.06
N ARG A 7 -17.23 31.46 -22.07
CA ARG A 7 -17.84 32.37 -23.05
C ARG A 7 -18.90 31.69 -23.95
N PRO A 8 -18.82 30.38 -24.28
CA PRO A 8 -19.89 29.69 -24.99
C PRO A 8 -21.16 29.51 -24.14
N PHE A 9 -21.13 29.79 -22.85
CA PHE A 9 -22.22 29.52 -21.89
C PHE A 9 -22.64 30.80 -21.14
N PRO A 10 -22.89 31.94 -21.80
CA PRO A 10 -23.06 33.23 -21.14
C PRO A 10 -24.29 33.27 -20.22
N ASP A 11 -25.30 32.47 -20.51
CA ASP A 11 -26.55 32.42 -19.74
C ASP A 11 -26.56 31.40 -18.58
N SER A 12 -25.44 30.70 -18.39
CA SER A 12 -25.33 29.63 -17.41
C SER A 12 -24.76 30.13 -16.07
N TRP A 13 -25.12 29.46 -14.97
CA TRP A 13 -24.54 29.64 -13.61
C TRP A 13 -24.57 31.10 -13.09
N GLU A 14 -25.54 31.89 -13.56
CA GLU A 14 -25.71 33.31 -13.17
C GLU A 14 -24.48 34.21 -13.39
N MET A 15 -23.55 33.80 -14.27
CA MET A 15 -22.29 34.51 -14.50
C MET A 15 -22.52 35.96 -14.95
N LYS A 16 -23.61 36.25 -15.66
CA LYS A 16 -24.01 37.61 -16.04
C LYS A 16 -24.17 38.56 -14.84
N LYS A 17 -24.63 38.05 -13.70
CA LYS A 17 -24.76 38.88 -12.49
C LYS A 17 -23.41 39.39 -12.00
N GLN A 18 -22.35 38.61 -12.22
CA GLN A 18 -20.99 38.93 -11.79
C GLN A 18 -20.17 39.64 -12.88
N LEU A 19 -20.30 39.18 -14.13
CA LEU A 19 -19.45 39.63 -15.23
C LEU A 19 -20.11 40.68 -16.15
N GLY A 20 -21.42 40.89 -16.04
CA GLY A 20 -22.22 41.64 -16.98
C GLY A 20 -22.53 40.85 -18.26
N GLU A 21 -23.31 41.40 -19.17
CA GLU A 21 -23.55 40.77 -20.48
C GLU A 21 -22.24 40.62 -21.27
N LEU A 22 -22.02 39.45 -21.85
CA LEU A 22 -20.78 39.14 -22.60
C LEU A 22 -20.54 40.14 -23.73
N LYS A 23 -21.60 40.49 -24.46
CA LYS A 23 -21.52 41.47 -25.58
C LYS A 23 -21.05 42.85 -25.16
N ASP A 24 -21.38 43.27 -23.94
CA ASP A 24 -21.07 44.58 -23.39
C ASP A 24 -19.78 44.60 -22.56
N ASN A 25 -19.31 43.44 -22.09
CA ASN A 25 -18.15 43.32 -21.21
C ASN A 25 -17.16 42.21 -21.67
N PRO A 26 -16.77 42.11 -22.94
CA PRO A 26 -15.97 41.03 -23.47
C PRO A 26 -14.61 40.86 -22.76
N GLU A 27 -13.96 41.97 -22.40
CA GLU A 27 -12.67 41.98 -21.72
C GLU A 27 -12.75 41.39 -20.31
N ARG A 28 -13.85 41.67 -19.60
CA ARG A 28 -14.09 41.11 -18.27
C ARG A 28 -14.30 39.57 -18.33
N TRP A 29 -15.04 39.10 -19.33
CA TRP A 29 -15.21 37.67 -19.57
C TRP A 29 -13.88 36.99 -19.96
N ASN A 30 -13.07 37.64 -20.83
CA ASN A 30 -11.75 37.15 -21.20
C ASN A 30 -10.82 37.02 -19.99
N ALA A 31 -10.81 38.04 -19.10
CA ALA A 31 -9.97 38.03 -17.90
C ALA A 31 -10.31 36.89 -16.90
N HIS A 32 -11.53 36.37 -16.96
CA HIS A 32 -11.98 35.27 -16.09
C HIS A 32 -12.10 33.91 -16.83
N THR A 33 -11.46 33.79 -17.99
CA THR A 33 -11.52 32.57 -18.82
C THR A 33 -10.14 31.88 -18.85
N VAL A 34 -10.08 30.63 -18.36
CA VAL A 34 -8.81 29.88 -18.20
C VAL A 34 -8.04 29.77 -19.52
N ILE A 35 -8.71 29.44 -20.64
CA ILE A 35 -8.05 29.31 -21.94
C ILE A 35 -7.38 30.64 -22.41
N ARG A 36 -7.90 31.81 -21.98
CA ARG A 36 -7.26 33.09 -22.27
C ARG A 36 -6.06 33.34 -21.36
N GLN A 37 -6.17 33.03 -20.10
CA GLN A 37 -5.05 33.13 -19.15
C GLN A 37 -3.92 32.18 -19.52
N ALA A 38 -4.25 30.97 -19.96
CA ALA A 38 -3.28 29.98 -20.41
C ALA A 38 -2.49 30.41 -21.68
N ALA A 39 -2.93 31.46 -22.38
CA ALA A 39 -2.23 31.94 -23.58
C ALA A 39 -0.81 32.46 -23.30
N SER A 40 -0.53 32.90 -22.08
CA SER A 40 0.81 33.40 -21.66
C SER A 40 1.63 32.35 -20.92
N LEU A 41 1.08 31.15 -20.68
CA LEU A 41 1.74 30.11 -19.93
C LEU A 41 2.93 29.50 -20.70
N ARG A 42 4.04 29.27 -20.01
CA ARG A 42 5.25 28.65 -20.55
C ARG A 42 5.38 27.23 -20.00
N ASP A 43 6.07 26.39 -20.77
CA ASP A 43 6.38 25.03 -20.33
C ASP A 43 7.15 25.00 -19.00
N GLY A 44 6.73 24.12 -18.09
CA GLY A 44 7.34 23.99 -16.77
C GLY A 44 6.88 24.98 -15.70
N GLU A 45 6.11 26.04 -16.02
CA GLU A 45 5.58 26.96 -15.01
C GLU A 45 4.52 26.31 -14.12
N LEU A 46 3.70 25.42 -14.67
CA LEU A 46 2.68 24.66 -13.95
C LEU A 46 2.68 23.20 -14.38
N ALA A 47 2.48 22.31 -13.42
CA ALA A 47 2.12 20.93 -13.73
C ALA A 47 0.59 20.85 -13.93
N LEU A 48 0.17 20.49 -15.12
CA LEU A 48 -1.23 20.55 -15.51
C LEU A 48 -1.78 19.16 -15.79
N ILE A 49 -2.90 18.84 -15.16
CA ILE A 49 -3.76 17.73 -15.52
C ILE A 49 -5.20 18.20 -15.60
N PHE A 50 -5.89 17.82 -16.65
CA PHE A 50 -7.34 17.97 -16.73
C PHE A 50 -7.94 16.79 -17.48
N ASP A 51 -9.19 16.48 -17.19
CA ASP A 51 -9.91 15.44 -17.87
C ASP A 51 -11.35 15.84 -18.18
N CYS A 52 -11.94 15.24 -19.20
CA CYS A 52 -13.31 15.51 -19.59
C CYS A 52 -13.91 14.29 -20.26
N GLY A 53 -15.14 13.94 -19.86
CA GLY A 53 -15.92 12.95 -20.58
C GLY A 53 -16.32 13.48 -21.96
N TYR A 54 -16.24 12.64 -22.99
CA TYR A 54 -16.58 13.12 -24.34
C TYR A 54 -18.11 13.31 -24.56
N GLN A 55 -18.93 12.96 -23.58
CA GLN A 55 -20.36 13.26 -23.52
C GLN A 55 -20.65 14.49 -22.63
N ASP A 56 -19.62 15.11 -22.07
CA ASP A 56 -19.72 16.31 -21.25
C ASP A 56 -19.90 17.55 -22.14
N PHE A 57 -20.78 18.45 -21.76
CA PHE A 57 -20.97 19.72 -22.51
C PHE A 57 -19.74 20.61 -22.50
N PHE A 58 -18.80 20.43 -21.56
CA PHE A 58 -17.50 21.10 -21.56
C PHE A 58 -16.43 20.41 -22.42
N TYR A 59 -16.74 19.29 -23.08
CA TYR A 59 -15.73 18.54 -23.83
C TYR A 59 -14.99 19.40 -24.85
N GLN A 60 -15.75 20.16 -25.70
CA GLN A 60 -15.14 20.96 -26.76
C GLN A 60 -14.23 22.06 -26.22
N VAL A 61 -14.60 22.73 -25.11
CA VAL A 61 -13.76 23.82 -24.57
C VAL A 61 -12.49 23.25 -23.91
N ASN A 62 -12.53 22.04 -23.33
CA ASN A 62 -11.35 21.35 -22.83
C ASN A 62 -10.44 20.87 -23.97
N LEU A 63 -11.00 20.39 -25.07
CA LEU A 63 -10.25 20.04 -26.26
C LEU A 63 -9.55 21.26 -26.86
N ASN A 64 -10.24 22.40 -26.95
CA ASN A 64 -9.64 23.65 -27.42
C ASN A 64 -8.46 24.10 -26.54
N LEU A 65 -8.55 23.96 -25.23
CA LEU A 65 -7.44 24.25 -24.32
C LEU A 65 -6.26 23.28 -24.56
N HIS A 66 -6.52 21.99 -24.70
CA HIS A 66 -5.51 21.00 -25.05
C HIS A 66 -4.75 21.38 -26.32
N GLU A 67 -5.47 21.67 -27.40
CA GLU A 67 -4.87 22.07 -28.67
C GLU A 67 -4.07 23.36 -28.56
N GLN A 68 -4.54 24.31 -27.76
CA GLN A 68 -3.81 25.57 -27.52
C GLN A 68 -2.48 25.28 -26.79
N LEU A 69 -2.49 24.53 -25.71
CA LEU A 69 -1.30 24.16 -24.94
C LEU A 69 -0.30 23.38 -25.79
N MET A 70 -0.79 22.44 -26.64
CA MET A 70 0.05 21.71 -27.60
C MET A 70 0.75 22.67 -28.58
N ARG A 71 0.02 23.63 -29.14
CA ARG A 71 0.63 24.65 -30.04
C ARG A 71 1.65 25.54 -29.33
N GLN A 72 1.48 25.79 -28.04
CA GLN A 72 2.42 26.57 -27.23
C GLN A 72 3.62 25.74 -26.75
N GLY A 73 3.62 24.41 -26.93
CA GLY A 73 4.65 23.52 -26.40
C GLY A 73 4.61 23.38 -24.90
N VAL A 74 3.45 23.62 -24.26
CA VAL A 74 3.28 23.47 -22.80
C VAL A 74 2.89 22.02 -22.45
N GLY A 75 3.74 21.36 -21.67
CA GLY A 75 3.51 19.98 -21.19
C GLY A 75 2.30 19.88 -20.26
N HIS A 76 1.41 18.94 -20.54
CA HIS A 76 0.19 18.71 -19.74
C HIS A 76 -0.39 17.32 -20.01
N ASP A 77 -1.15 16.79 -19.03
CA ASP A 77 -1.93 15.58 -19.19
C ASP A 77 -3.39 15.94 -19.50
N PHE A 78 -3.91 15.46 -20.64
CA PHE A 78 -5.33 15.56 -20.99
C PHE A 78 -5.92 14.16 -21.14
N LEU A 79 -6.86 13.81 -20.26
CA LEU A 79 -7.52 12.50 -20.25
C LEU A 79 -8.93 12.61 -20.78
N VAL A 80 -9.29 11.74 -21.73
CA VAL A 80 -10.62 11.65 -22.32
C VAL A 80 -11.16 10.25 -22.21
N ARG A 81 -12.38 10.13 -21.68
CA ARG A 81 -13.04 8.84 -21.47
C ARG A 81 -14.55 8.93 -21.70
N PRO A 82 -15.25 7.77 -21.85
CA PRO A 82 -16.70 7.77 -21.83
C PRO A 82 -17.24 8.36 -20.53
N GLY A 83 -18.26 9.24 -20.64
CA GLY A 83 -18.95 9.84 -19.51
C GLY A 83 -19.33 11.29 -19.75
N ALA A 84 -20.16 11.82 -18.86
CA ALA A 84 -20.74 13.15 -18.91
C ALA A 84 -20.39 13.96 -17.64
N HIS A 85 -20.91 15.17 -17.53
CA HIS A 85 -20.71 16.06 -16.38
C HIS A 85 -21.47 15.60 -15.15
N ASN A 86 -20.96 14.56 -14.46
CA ASN A 86 -21.64 13.98 -13.30
C ASN A 86 -20.64 13.33 -12.31
N ALA A 87 -21.14 13.06 -11.11
CA ALA A 87 -20.35 12.50 -10.01
C ALA A 87 -19.73 11.13 -10.34
N ALA A 88 -20.41 10.30 -11.14
CA ALA A 88 -19.89 8.98 -11.53
C ALA A 88 -18.61 9.13 -12.37
N TYR A 89 -18.61 10.06 -13.32
CA TYR A 89 -17.41 10.37 -14.10
C TYR A 89 -16.28 10.92 -13.20
N TRP A 90 -16.58 11.88 -12.34
CA TRP A 90 -15.56 12.50 -11.48
C TRP A 90 -14.94 11.51 -10.51
N SER A 91 -15.74 10.62 -9.92
CA SER A 91 -15.23 9.56 -9.03
C SER A 91 -14.29 8.60 -9.79
N ALA A 92 -14.61 8.26 -11.03
CA ALA A 92 -13.76 7.41 -11.86
C ALA A 92 -12.46 8.12 -12.33
N SER A 93 -12.46 9.45 -12.39
CA SER A 93 -11.31 10.28 -12.78
C SER A 93 -10.31 10.49 -11.64
N LEU A 94 -10.80 10.56 -10.41
CA LEU A 94 -10.00 10.93 -9.24
C LEU A 94 -8.71 10.11 -9.06
N PRO A 95 -8.69 8.77 -9.24
CA PRO A 95 -7.44 7.99 -9.10
C PRO A 95 -6.33 8.45 -10.05
N CYS A 96 -6.66 8.82 -11.28
CA CYS A 96 -5.66 9.31 -12.25
C CYS A 96 -5.08 10.67 -11.83
N GLN A 97 -5.95 11.58 -11.36
CA GLN A 97 -5.52 12.89 -10.88
C GLN A 97 -4.67 12.75 -9.60
N MET A 98 -5.07 11.91 -8.67
CA MET A 98 -4.29 11.62 -7.46
C MET A 98 -2.89 11.08 -7.79
N LEU A 99 -2.79 10.18 -8.77
CA LEU A 99 -1.52 9.64 -9.22
C LEU A 99 -0.62 10.72 -9.85
N PHE A 100 -1.20 11.62 -10.64
CA PHE A 100 -0.48 12.76 -11.20
C PHE A 100 0.10 13.66 -10.10
N PHE A 101 -0.73 14.08 -9.14
CA PHE A 101 -0.29 14.92 -8.03
C PHE A 101 0.75 14.21 -7.14
N GLN A 102 0.55 12.93 -6.83
CA GLN A 102 1.52 12.15 -6.08
C GLN A 102 2.90 12.15 -6.75
N ARG A 103 2.94 11.93 -8.07
CA ARG A 103 4.18 11.96 -8.85
C ARG A 103 4.83 13.33 -8.85
N TRP A 104 4.03 14.38 -9.01
CA TRP A 104 4.54 15.74 -9.02
C TRP A 104 5.10 16.15 -7.66
N PHE A 105 4.38 15.90 -6.57
CA PHE A 105 4.86 16.20 -5.22
C PHE A 105 6.09 15.37 -4.86
N ALA A 106 6.15 14.10 -5.25
CA ALA A 106 7.33 13.27 -5.00
C ALA A 106 8.59 13.80 -5.72
N ARG A 107 8.45 14.32 -6.94
CA ARG A 107 9.56 14.92 -7.71
C ARG A 107 10.02 16.27 -7.16
N ASN A 108 9.10 17.05 -6.59
CA ASN A 108 9.34 18.43 -6.15
C ASN A 108 9.43 18.56 -4.62
N ALA A 109 9.28 17.47 -3.87
CA ALA A 109 9.57 17.48 -2.45
C ALA A 109 11.04 17.84 -2.22
N PRO A 110 11.37 18.64 -1.19
CA PRO A 110 12.76 18.84 -0.79
C PRO A 110 13.40 17.46 -0.59
N GLN A 111 14.37 17.10 -1.44
CA GLN A 111 15.06 15.83 -1.30
C GLN A 111 15.76 15.84 0.06
N PRO A 112 15.45 14.93 0.99
CA PRO A 112 16.30 14.77 2.17
C PRO A 112 17.70 14.48 1.65
N ALA A 113 18.70 15.10 2.28
CA ALA A 113 20.10 14.88 1.91
C ALA A 113 20.34 13.38 1.78
N VAL A 114 20.67 12.93 0.57
CA VAL A 114 20.95 11.52 0.28
C VAL A 114 22.18 11.15 1.12
N THR A 115 21.96 10.48 2.23
CA THR A 115 23.07 9.88 2.97
C THR A 115 23.70 8.83 2.06
N ALA A 116 25.03 8.76 2.01
CA ALA A 116 25.83 7.98 1.05
C ALA A 116 25.60 6.44 1.07
N SER A 117 24.65 5.96 1.86
CA SER A 117 24.12 4.58 1.85
C SER A 117 22.62 4.65 1.68
N GLY A 118 22.09 4.06 0.60
CA GLY A 118 20.66 4.02 0.32
C GLY A 118 19.84 3.44 1.47
N ARG A 119 18.60 3.88 1.60
CA ARG A 119 17.70 3.49 2.70
C ARG A 119 17.39 1.99 2.67
N ARG A 120 17.71 1.30 3.73
CA ARG A 120 17.58 -0.15 3.87
C ARG A 120 16.23 -0.50 4.48
N VAL A 121 15.40 -1.21 3.71
CA VAL A 121 14.05 -1.61 4.11
C VAL A 121 14.01 -3.13 4.25
N VAL A 122 13.89 -3.63 5.45
CA VAL A 122 13.86 -5.06 5.75
C VAL A 122 12.41 -5.48 6.04
N TYR A 123 11.94 -6.50 5.33
CA TYR A 123 10.69 -7.20 5.60
C TYR A 123 11.00 -8.56 6.20
N ILE A 124 10.61 -8.79 7.45
CA ILE A 124 10.75 -10.08 8.12
C ILE A 124 9.37 -10.66 8.43
N GLY A 125 9.22 -11.97 8.24
CA GLY A 125 7.95 -12.64 8.43
C GLY A 125 7.96 -14.09 8.01
N ASP A 126 6.78 -14.58 7.69
CA ASP A 126 6.51 -15.97 7.29
C ASP A 126 6.38 -16.14 5.76
N SER A 127 5.62 -17.18 5.32
CA SER A 127 5.39 -17.52 3.91
C SER A 127 4.70 -16.39 3.11
N ILE A 128 3.88 -15.58 3.75
CA ILE A 128 3.16 -14.48 3.07
C ILE A 128 4.15 -13.36 2.71
N THR A 129 5.11 -13.08 3.60
CA THR A 129 6.23 -12.15 3.33
C THR A 129 7.23 -12.76 2.36
N ASP A 130 7.56 -14.05 2.52
CA ASP A 130 8.45 -14.81 1.63
C ASP A 130 7.99 -14.75 0.17
N GLY A 131 6.67 -14.82 -0.07
CA GLY A 131 6.13 -14.74 -1.42
C GLY A 131 6.62 -15.85 -2.33
N ASN A 132 6.85 -17.04 -1.77
CA ASN A 132 7.34 -18.22 -2.48
C ASN A 132 8.80 -18.10 -2.99
N TRP A 133 9.54 -17.08 -2.51
CA TRP A 133 10.93 -16.88 -2.89
C TRP A 133 11.89 -17.87 -2.20
N GLY A 134 11.53 -18.34 -1.02
CA GLY A 134 12.37 -19.15 -0.15
C GLY A 134 12.40 -20.64 -0.43
N LYS A 135 11.77 -21.13 -1.49
CA LYS A 135 11.91 -22.55 -1.90
C LYS A 135 13.27 -22.91 -2.45
N ALA A 136 14.19 -21.96 -2.51
CA ALA A 136 15.53 -22.19 -2.98
C ALA A 136 16.35 -22.96 -1.92
N ASP A 137 16.22 -24.28 -1.92
CA ASP A 137 17.29 -25.22 -1.59
C ASP A 137 17.96 -25.07 -0.22
N GLY A 138 17.20 -24.75 0.84
CA GLY A 138 17.74 -24.69 2.21
C GLY A 138 18.80 -23.59 2.44
N LYS A 139 18.93 -22.62 1.57
CA LYS A 139 19.85 -21.50 1.78
C LYS A 139 19.38 -20.61 2.93
N PRO A 140 20.28 -20.17 3.81
CA PRO A 140 19.99 -19.16 4.82
C PRO A 140 19.34 -17.94 4.21
N SER A 141 18.41 -17.30 4.93
CA SER A 141 17.70 -16.11 4.43
C SER A 141 18.65 -14.96 4.08
N SER A 142 19.79 -14.84 4.77
CA SER A 142 20.84 -13.87 4.48
C SER A 142 21.51 -14.04 3.11
N GLN A 143 21.48 -15.25 2.55
CA GLN A 143 22.04 -15.54 1.23
C GLN A 143 21.03 -15.33 0.09
N ARG A 144 19.80 -15.02 0.40
CA ARG A 144 18.80 -14.63 -0.58
C ARG A 144 19.11 -13.21 -1.06
N ASN A 145 18.53 -12.77 -2.13
CA ASN A 145 18.78 -11.45 -2.73
C ASN A 145 20.17 -11.30 -3.42
N LEU A 146 20.96 -12.37 -3.56
CA LEU A 146 22.33 -12.23 -4.07
C LEU A 146 22.51 -12.72 -5.51
N TRP A 147 21.58 -13.51 -6.07
CA TRP A 147 21.88 -14.26 -7.28
C TRP A 147 21.00 -13.96 -8.50
N ASP A 148 19.72 -13.61 -8.32
CA ASP A 148 18.80 -13.39 -9.44
C ASP A 148 17.94 -12.15 -9.23
N ARG A 149 18.21 -11.11 -10.00
CA ARG A 149 17.47 -9.84 -9.90
C ARG A 149 16.01 -9.95 -10.35
N ASN A 150 15.63 -10.95 -11.13
CA ASN A 150 14.25 -11.16 -11.58
C ASN A 150 13.37 -11.77 -10.50
N HIS A 151 13.97 -12.50 -9.54
CA HIS A 151 13.26 -13.19 -8.45
C HIS A 151 13.69 -12.74 -7.07
N LEU A 152 14.22 -11.54 -6.96
CA LEU A 152 14.90 -11.04 -5.79
C LEU A 152 14.03 -10.94 -4.54
N PHE A 153 12.71 -10.76 -4.71
CA PHE A 153 11.80 -10.48 -3.61
C PHE A 153 10.58 -11.42 -3.56
N GLY A 154 10.57 -12.50 -4.33
CA GLY A 154 9.41 -13.37 -4.47
C GLY A 154 8.28 -12.74 -5.30
N SER A 155 7.04 -13.19 -5.07
CA SER A 155 5.84 -12.73 -5.80
C SER A 155 4.73 -12.21 -4.87
N GLY A 156 5.04 -11.96 -3.59
CA GLY A 156 4.09 -11.51 -2.58
C GLY A 156 3.96 -9.99 -2.49
N TYR A 157 3.20 -9.52 -1.49
CA TYR A 157 2.98 -8.09 -1.23
C TYR A 157 4.27 -7.30 -1.05
N MET A 158 5.29 -7.90 -0.43
CA MET A 158 6.61 -7.30 -0.24
C MET A 158 7.26 -6.94 -1.58
N TYR A 159 7.22 -7.85 -2.57
CA TYR A 159 7.69 -7.58 -3.93
C TYR A 159 6.97 -6.39 -4.56
N LEU A 160 5.64 -6.33 -4.41
CA LEU A 160 4.82 -5.24 -4.95
C LEU A 160 5.14 -3.89 -4.28
N CYS A 161 5.41 -3.88 -2.96
CA CYS A 161 5.89 -2.70 -2.25
C CYS A 161 7.27 -2.26 -2.77
N ALA A 162 8.23 -3.18 -2.88
CA ALA A 162 9.56 -2.89 -3.38
C ALA A 162 9.51 -2.34 -4.82
N SER A 163 8.74 -2.98 -5.69
CA SER A 163 8.50 -2.56 -7.07
C SER A 163 7.92 -1.14 -7.14
N TYR A 164 6.95 -0.82 -6.28
CA TYR A 164 6.37 0.52 -6.20
C TYR A 164 7.41 1.57 -5.84
N TYR A 165 8.14 1.39 -4.72
CA TYR A 165 9.09 2.40 -4.27
C TYR A 165 10.30 2.53 -5.19
N GLN A 166 10.85 1.44 -5.69
CA GLN A 166 12.00 1.48 -6.62
C GLN A 166 11.60 2.05 -7.99
N GLY A 167 10.38 1.75 -8.45
CA GLY A 167 9.89 2.24 -9.73
C GLY A 167 9.50 3.71 -9.74
N TYR A 168 8.86 4.18 -8.66
CA TYR A 168 8.37 5.56 -8.58
C TYR A 168 9.34 6.55 -7.93
N PHE A 169 10.32 6.07 -7.16
CA PHE A 169 11.28 6.90 -6.44
C PHE A 169 12.73 6.42 -6.66
N PRO A 170 13.19 6.32 -7.92
CA PRO A 170 14.51 5.75 -8.23
C PRO A 170 15.66 6.54 -7.58
N ASP A 171 15.48 7.84 -7.39
CA ASP A 171 16.51 8.72 -6.84
C ASP A 171 16.70 8.57 -5.30
N ARG A 172 15.83 7.80 -4.63
CA ARG A 172 15.91 7.60 -3.17
C ARG A 172 16.76 6.39 -2.78
N ASP A 173 17.31 5.64 -3.73
CA ASP A 173 18.18 4.45 -3.53
C ASP A 173 17.63 3.49 -2.46
N TYR A 174 16.34 3.12 -2.56
CA TYR A 174 15.76 2.14 -1.65
C TYR A 174 16.36 0.75 -1.87
N ARG A 175 16.86 0.14 -0.80
CA ARG A 175 17.41 -1.21 -0.78
C ARG A 175 16.51 -2.13 0.03
N PHE A 176 15.74 -2.95 -0.65
CA PHE A 176 14.80 -3.86 -0.03
C PHE A 176 15.43 -5.22 0.25
N PHE A 177 15.04 -5.80 1.39
CA PHE A 177 15.48 -7.13 1.80
C PHE A 177 14.27 -7.96 2.22
N ASN A 178 14.02 -9.06 1.50
CA ASN A 178 13.02 -10.04 1.90
C ASN A 178 13.66 -11.05 2.87
N ARG A 179 13.13 -11.10 4.08
CA ARG A 179 13.51 -12.03 5.16
C ARG A 179 12.30 -12.83 5.64
N GLY A 180 11.31 -13.03 4.76
CA GLY A 180 10.22 -13.98 4.95
C GLY A 180 10.73 -15.42 4.83
N VAL A 181 10.21 -16.32 5.65
CA VAL A 181 10.49 -17.76 5.57
C VAL A 181 9.21 -18.54 5.84
N GLY A 182 8.84 -19.42 4.91
CA GLY A 182 7.62 -20.22 5.01
C GLY A 182 7.51 -21.01 6.31
N GLY A 183 6.34 -20.93 6.98
CA GLY A 183 6.06 -21.68 8.20
C GLY A 183 6.66 -21.10 9.48
N HIS A 184 7.39 -19.97 9.41
CA HIS A 184 8.01 -19.38 10.59
C HIS A 184 7.00 -18.68 11.51
N ALA A 185 7.15 -18.93 12.81
CA ALA A 185 6.48 -18.27 13.93
C ALA A 185 7.43 -17.28 14.60
N LEU A 186 6.97 -16.53 15.60
CA LEU A 186 7.75 -15.51 16.30
C LEU A 186 9.07 -16.04 16.88
N GLY A 187 9.06 -17.25 17.45
CA GLY A 187 10.27 -17.88 17.98
C GLY A 187 11.33 -18.17 16.91
N ASP A 188 10.90 -18.49 15.67
CA ASP A 188 11.84 -18.67 14.56
C ASP A 188 12.42 -17.34 14.07
N LEU A 189 11.62 -16.28 14.10
CA LEU A 189 12.13 -14.93 13.82
C LEU A 189 13.21 -14.57 14.86
N ALA A 190 12.96 -14.86 16.14
CA ALA A 190 13.92 -14.61 17.21
C ALA A 190 15.25 -15.37 16.98
N ALA A 191 15.18 -16.62 16.53
CA ALA A 191 16.38 -17.43 16.28
C ALA A 191 17.28 -16.91 15.17
N ARG A 192 16.76 -16.11 14.24
CA ARG A 192 17.51 -15.55 13.10
C ARG A 192 17.54 -14.00 13.12
N TRP A 193 17.14 -13.38 14.24
CA TRP A 193 17.00 -11.93 14.34
C TRP A 193 18.30 -11.18 14.12
N GLN A 194 19.41 -11.73 14.66
CA GLN A 194 20.72 -11.13 14.48
C GLN A 194 21.10 -11.01 13.00
N GLU A 195 21.03 -12.13 12.25
CA GLU A 195 21.43 -12.20 10.85
C GLU A 195 20.46 -11.45 9.93
N ASP A 196 19.15 -11.60 10.16
CA ASP A 196 18.13 -11.12 9.25
C ASP A 196 17.64 -9.70 9.52
N VAL A 197 17.97 -9.13 10.68
CA VAL A 197 17.58 -7.76 11.06
C VAL A 197 18.78 -6.94 11.50
N ILE A 198 19.49 -7.35 12.56
CA ILE A 198 20.52 -6.53 13.17
C ILE A 198 21.70 -6.29 12.21
N ASP A 199 22.22 -7.34 11.60
CA ASP A 199 23.38 -7.27 10.69
C ASP A 199 23.04 -6.53 9.39
N LEU A 200 21.77 -6.50 9.00
CA LEU A 200 21.29 -5.73 7.85
C LEU A 200 21.18 -4.23 8.13
N ARG A 201 21.19 -3.81 9.40
CA ARG A 201 21.11 -2.39 9.81
C ARG A 201 19.98 -1.65 9.10
N PRO A 202 18.70 -2.07 9.26
CA PRO A 202 17.59 -1.43 8.58
C PRO A 202 17.39 0.02 9.03
N ASP A 203 16.97 0.87 8.09
CA ASP A 203 16.38 2.18 8.37
C ASP A 203 14.87 2.04 8.60
N VAL A 204 14.26 1.06 7.91
CA VAL A 204 12.85 0.68 8.06
C VAL A 204 12.75 -0.83 8.24
N LEU A 205 12.07 -1.26 9.30
CA LEU A 205 11.82 -2.67 9.58
C LEU A 205 10.33 -2.95 9.55
N SER A 206 9.88 -3.82 8.64
CA SER A 206 8.51 -4.31 8.57
C SER A 206 8.42 -5.73 9.12
N VAL A 207 7.58 -5.95 10.13
CA VAL A 207 7.40 -7.24 10.79
C VAL A 207 5.97 -7.75 10.57
N PHE A 208 5.86 -8.97 10.05
CA PHE A 208 4.58 -9.64 9.85
C PHE A 208 4.67 -11.09 10.32
N VAL A 209 4.05 -11.42 11.47
CA VAL A 209 4.10 -12.73 12.15
C VAL A 209 2.88 -12.92 13.03
N GLY A 210 2.55 -14.16 13.35
CA GLY A 210 1.48 -14.54 14.29
C GLY A 210 0.57 -15.64 13.74
N THR A 211 0.39 -15.74 12.43
CA THR A 211 -0.45 -16.78 11.83
C THR A 211 0.11 -18.17 12.12
N ASN A 212 1.40 -18.39 11.93
CA ASN A 212 2.02 -19.69 12.23
C ASN A 212 2.15 -19.99 13.72
N ASP A 213 2.17 -18.97 14.58
CA ASP A 213 2.10 -19.16 16.03
C ASP A 213 0.79 -19.84 16.42
N ALA A 214 -0.35 -19.35 15.87
CA ALA A 214 -1.65 -19.99 16.04
C ALA A 214 -1.67 -21.40 15.44
N GLU A 215 -1.20 -21.58 14.20
CA GLU A 215 -1.18 -22.88 13.52
C GLU A 215 -0.37 -23.94 14.29
N ARG A 216 0.77 -23.56 14.85
CA ARG A 216 1.59 -24.48 15.67
C ARG A 216 0.92 -24.86 16.97
N HIS A 217 0.23 -23.92 17.60
CA HIS A 217 -0.57 -24.22 18.79
C HIS A 217 -1.70 -25.20 18.46
N LEU A 218 -2.48 -24.96 17.41
CA LEU A 218 -3.53 -25.84 16.94
C LEU A 218 -2.98 -27.19 16.51
N GLY A 219 -1.83 -27.23 15.85
CA GLY A 219 -1.16 -28.47 15.49
C GLY A 219 -0.72 -29.32 16.70
N ARG A 220 -0.44 -28.71 17.85
CA ARG A 220 -0.20 -29.44 19.12
C ARG A 220 -1.50 -30.05 19.64
N LEU A 221 -2.60 -29.32 19.64
CA LEU A 221 -3.92 -29.82 20.03
C LEU A 221 -4.38 -30.99 19.16
N LEU A 222 -4.21 -30.88 17.85
CA LEU A 222 -4.59 -31.95 16.90
C LEU A 222 -3.80 -33.26 17.06
N ARG A 223 -2.60 -33.19 17.65
CA ARG A 223 -1.73 -34.38 17.87
C ARG A 223 -1.69 -34.85 19.29
N ALA A 224 -2.37 -34.19 20.21
CA ALA A 224 -2.37 -34.57 21.62
C ALA A 224 -3.35 -35.71 21.88
N ASP A 225 -2.89 -36.76 22.61
CA ASP A 225 -3.75 -37.84 23.09
C ASP A 225 -4.70 -37.35 24.20
N ASP A 226 -4.27 -36.40 25.00
CA ASP A 226 -5.09 -35.69 26.00
C ASP A 226 -4.94 -34.19 25.84
N LEU A 227 -6.02 -33.50 25.45
CA LEU A 227 -6.07 -32.07 25.25
C LEU A 227 -5.69 -31.26 26.50
N LYS A 228 -5.91 -31.82 27.70
CA LYS A 228 -5.55 -31.15 28.96
C LYS A 228 -4.05 -31.03 29.17
N THR A 229 -3.25 -31.78 28.43
CA THR A 229 -1.79 -31.73 28.50
C THR A 229 -1.19 -30.62 27.65
N VAL A 230 -1.96 -30.02 26.74
CA VAL A 230 -1.53 -28.91 25.91
C VAL A 230 -1.85 -27.61 26.64
N PRO A 231 -0.84 -26.81 27.04
CA PRO A 231 -1.08 -25.54 27.70
C PRO A 231 -1.78 -24.55 26.75
N ASP A 232 -2.50 -23.62 27.30
CA ASP A 232 -3.09 -22.52 26.55
C ASP A 232 -2.00 -21.72 25.79
N PHE A 233 -2.43 -20.95 24.76
CA PHE A 233 -1.52 -20.08 24.04
C PHE A 233 -1.00 -18.98 24.99
N ASP A 234 0.31 -18.92 25.19
CA ASP A 234 0.95 -17.95 26.10
C ASP A 234 1.12 -16.59 25.42
N PHE A 235 0.07 -15.76 25.50
CA PHE A 235 0.09 -14.41 24.95
C PHE A 235 1.10 -13.50 25.66
N ALA A 236 1.39 -13.74 26.94
CA ALA A 236 2.32 -12.91 27.68
C ALA A 236 3.77 -13.16 27.24
N ASP A 237 4.13 -14.43 27.02
CA ASP A 237 5.43 -14.80 26.46
C ASP A 237 5.59 -14.33 25.02
N TRP A 238 4.52 -14.48 24.21
CA TRP A 238 4.50 -14.01 22.82
C TRP A 238 4.74 -12.49 22.73
N GLU A 239 4.02 -11.69 23.53
CA GLU A 239 4.21 -10.25 23.59
C GLU A 239 5.60 -9.86 24.10
N ARG A 240 6.08 -10.52 25.18
CA ARG A 240 7.41 -10.26 25.73
C ARG A 240 8.51 -10.52 24.70
N THR A 241 8.41 -11.63 23.98
CA THR A 241 9.35 -11.97 22.90
C THR A 241 9.30 -10.93 21.79
N TYR A 242 8.11 -10.54 21.34
CA TYR A 242 7.95 -9.54 20.27
C TYR A 242 8.59 -8.21 20.66
N ARG A 243 8.31 -7.72 21.88
CA ARG A 243 8.90 -6.47 22.40
C ARG A 243 10.41 -6.58 22.52
N GLY A 244 10.93 -7.66 23.05
CA GLY A 244 12.37 -7.90 23.18
C GLY A 244 13.11 -7.84 21.84
N LEU A 245 12.52 -8.33 20.76
CA LEU A 245 13.07 -8.23 19.42
C LEU A 245 13.09 -6.78 18.90
N LEU A 246 12.02 -6.04 19.11
CA LEU A 246 11.97 -4.62 18.74
C LEU A 246 12.94 -3.77 19.54
N ASP A 247 13.10 -4.05 20.83
CA ASP A 247 14.07 -3.38 21.70
C ASP A 247 15.50 -3.58 21.21
N GLN A 248 15.87 -4.82 20.86
CA GLN A 248 17.17 -5.11 20.25
C GLN A 248 17.39 -4.33 18.95
N ALA A 249 16.38 -4.28 18.07
CA ALA A 249 16.48 -3.54 16.83
C ALA A 249 16.62 -2.01 17.07
N ARG A 250 15.87 -1.46 18.03
CA ARG A 250 15.97 -0.04 18.44
C ARG A 250 17.29 0.26 19.13
N GLN A 251 17.84 -0.65 19.91
CA GLN A 251 19.17 -0.50 20.51
C GLN A 251 20.26 -0.47 19.44
N ALA A 252 20.15 -1.32 18.41
CA ALA A 252 21.09 -1.33 17.30
C ALA A 252 20.98 -0.09 16.39
N ASN A 253 19.76 0.44 16.21
CA ASN A 253 19.48 1.67 15.47
C ASN A 253 18.39 2.50 16.17
N PRO A 254 18.74 3.49 16.99
CA PRO A 254 17.75 4.36 17.67
C PRO A 254 16.84 5.15 16.72
N ALA A 255 17.28 5.39 15.47
CA ALA A 255 16.49 6.06 14.44
C ALA A 255 15.61 5.10 13.62
N LEU A 256 15.64 3.80 13.95
CA LEU A 256 14.86 2.79 13.22
C LEU A 256 13.38 3.15 13.17
N LYS A 257 12.83 3.18 11.97
CA LYS A 257 11.38 3.28 11.73
C LYS A 257 10.78 1.88 11.64
N ILE A 258 9.71 1.64 12.38
CA ILE A 258 9.11 0.30 12.51
C ILE A 258 7.73 0.30 11.87
N VAL A 259 7.43 -0.77 11.12
CA VAL A 259 6.12 -1.08 10.55
C VAL A 259 5.67 -2.43 11.08
N LEU A 260 4.53 -2.49 11.74
CA LEU A 260 3.97 -3.72 12.29
C LEU A 260 2.69 -4.10 11.56
N CYS A 261 2.66 -5.33 11.04
CA CYS A 261 1.52 -5.87 10.31
C CYS A 261 0.78 -6.88 11.18
N THR A 262 -0.56 -6.79 11.24
CA THR A 262 -1.37 -7.71 12.04
C THR A 262 -1.59 -9.04 11.35
N PRO A 263 -1.49 -10.20 12.04
CA PRO A 263 -1.78 -11.51 11.47
C PRO A 263 -3.26 -11.67 11.15
N PHE A 264 -3.59 -12.61 10.26
CA PHE A 264 -4.95 -12.94 9.86
C PHE A 264 -5.11 -14.41 9.46
N ALA A 265 -6.37 -14.85 9.36
CA ALA A 265 -6.81 -16.05 8.64
C ALA A 265 -8.22 -15.81 8.11
N ALA A 266 -8.48 -16.22 6.88
CA ALA A 266 -9.78 -16.08 6.20
C ALA A 266 -10.62 -17.35 6.36
N PRO A 267 -11.98 -17.28 6.42
CA PRO A 267 -12.85 -18.43 6.60
C PRO A 267 -13.06 -19.23 5.31
N CYS A 268 -11.98 -19.68 4.71
CA CYS A 268 -12.01 -20.43 3.45
C CYS A 268 -10.90 -21.49 3.37
N GLY A 269 -11.02 -22.35 2.37
CA GLY A 269 -10.04 -23.38 2.09
C GLY A 269 -9.90 -24.41 3.22
N LYS A 270 -8.77 -25.09 3.24
CA LYS A 270 -8.50 -26.24 4.15
C LYS A 270 -8.64 -25.93 5.64
N ILE A 271 -8.48 -24.69 6.07
CA ILE A 271 -8.52 -24.35 7.50
C ILE A 271 -9.92 -24.30 8.10
N VAL A 272 -10.97 -24.37 7.28
CA VAL A 272 -12.37 -24.47 7.71
C VAL A 272 -12.96 -25.87 7.46
N GLU A 273 -12.15 -26.83 7.04
CA GLU A 273 -12.57 -28.18 6.69
C GLU A 273 -12.06 -29.23 7.70
N GLY A 274 -12.85 -30.27 7.92
CA GLY A 274 -12.48 -31.43 8.77
C GLY A 274 -11.99 -31.01 10.15
N ALA A 275 -11.03 -31.73 10.69
CA ALA A 275 -10.46 -31.46 12.01
C ALA A 275 -9.83 -30.08 12.16
N LEU A 276 -9.33 -29.48 11.08
CA LEU A 276 -8.83 -28.09 11.11
C LEU A 276 -9.97 -27.08 11.25
N GLY A 277 -11.13 -27.37 10.64
CA GLY A 277 -12.32 -26.53 10.73
C GLY A 277 -12.91 -26.49 12.13
N GLU A 278 -12.86 -27.58 12.88
CA GLU A 278 -13.32 -27.62 14.28
C GLU A 278 -12.57 -26.63 15.18
N TYR A 279 -11.28 -26.37 14.89
CA TYR A 279 -10.45 -25.39 15.61
C TYR A 279 -10.47 -23.99 15.01
N TYR A 280 -11.24 -23.75 13.95
CA TYR A 280 -11.30 -22.42 13.34
C TYR A 280 -11.72 -21.30 14.31
N PRO A 281 -12.74 -21.50 15.18
CA PRO A 281 -13.09 -20.48 16.18
C PRO A 281 -11.97 -20.18 17.19
N LEU A 282 -11.19 -21.20 17.58
CA LEU A 282 -10.04 -21.01 18.46
C LEU A 282 -8.91 -20.28 17.74
N ARG A 283 -8.63 -20.62 16.47
CA ARG A 283 -7.69 -19.89 15.62
C ARG A 283 -8.02 -18.40 15.58
N GLN A 284 -9.28 -18.06 15.29
CA GLN A 284 -9.72 -16.68 15.24
C GLN A 284 -9.54 -15.94 16.57
N ARG A 285 -9.83 -16.58 17.70
CA ARG A 285 -9.59 -15.99 19.03
C ARG A 285 -8.11 -15.71 19.29
N ILE A 286 -7.22 -16.65 18.95
CA ILE A 286 -5.77 -16.48 19.11
C ILE A 286 -5.30 -15.30 18.23
N LEU A 287 -5.66 -15.31 16.95
CA LEU A 287 -5.26 -14.25 16.03
C LEU A 287 -5.82 -12.88 16.42
N ALA A 288 -7.07 -12.81 16.85
CA ALA A 288 -7.67 -11.55 17.33
C ALA A 288 -6.89 -10.98 18.52
N GLN A 289 -6.49 -11.83 19.48
CA GLN A 289 -5.67 -11.38 20.61
C GLN A 289 -4.27 -10.98 20.18
N CYS A 290 -3.64 -11.70 19.26
CA CYS A 290 -2.36 -11.30 18.66
C CYS A 290 -2.47 -9.93 17.96
N CYS A 291 -3.56 -9.67 17.23
CA CYS A 291 -3.81 -8.36 16.62
C CYS A 291 -3.88 -7.23 17.66
N VAL A 292 -4.62 -7.44 18.76
CA VAL A 292 -4.71 -6.47 19.87
C VAL A 292 -3.31 -6.18 20.46
N ILE A 293 -2.50 -7.23 20.63
CA ILE A 293 -1.11 -7.07 21.12
C ILE A 293 -0.27 -6.28 20.12
N VAL A 294 -0.33 -6.62 18.82
CA VAL A 294 0.43 -5.89 17.78
C VAL A 294 0.00 -4.42 17.70
N GLU A 295 -1.30 -4.12 17.79
CA GLU A 295 -1.82 -2.74 17.81
C GLU A 295 -1.29 -1.96 19.02
N ARG A 296 -1.27 -2.58 20.21
CA ARG A 296 -0.71 -2.00 21.42
C ARG A 296 0.79 -1.75 21.29
N ILE A 297 1.55 -2.75 20.83
CA ILE A 297 2.99 -2.60 20.58
C ILE A 297 3.24 -1.47 19.57
N ALA A 298 2.44 -1.39 18.50
CA ALA A 298 2.59 -0.33 17.50
C ALA A 298 2.41 1.07 18.14
N ALA A 299 1.43 1.24 19.00
CA ALA A 299 1.20 2.49 19.72
C ALA A 299 2.37 2.82 20.67
N ASP A 300 2.83 1.84 21.47
CA ASP A 300 3.90 2.02 22.46
C ASP A 300 5.26 2.37 21.81
N TYR A 301 5.54 1.80 20.64
CA TYR A 301 6.79 2.04 19.91
C TYR A 301 6.70 3.19 18.88
N GLY A 302 5.56 3.86 18.74
CA GLY A 302 5.33 4.85 17.69
C GLY A 302 5.52 4.24 16.29
N ALA A 303 5.18 2.97 16.13
CA ALA A 303 5.35 2.24 14.88
C ALA A 303 4.15 2.47 13.94
N THR A 304 4.42 2.37 12.64
CA THR A 304 3.34 2.37 11.64
C THR A 304 2.59 1.04 11.70
N LEU A 305 1.29 1.09 11.95
CA LEU A 305 0.42 -0.08 11.94
C LEU A 305 -0.13 -0.34 10.55
N VAL A 306 0.00 -1.59 10.08
CA VAL A 306 -0.64 -2.09 8.86
C VAL A 306 -1.69 -3.14 9.25
N PRO A 307 -2.98 -2.81 9.24
CA PRO A 307 -4.03 -3.66 9.79
C PRO A 307 -4.52 -4.71 8.76
N PHE A 308 -3.67 -5.68 8.40
CA PHE A 308 -4.03 -6.71 7.42
C PHE A 308 -5.25 -7.53 7.83
N HIS A 309 -5.44 -7.82 9.14
CA HIS A 309 -6.64 -8.52 9.60
C HIS A 309 -7.94 -7.77 9.24
N ARG A 310 -7.94 -6.43 9.34
CA ARG A 310 -9.10 -5.60 8.96
C ARG A 310 -9.31 -5.57 7.45
N LEU A 311 -8.21 -5.49 6.69
CA LEU A 311 -8.28 -5.59 5.24
C LEU A 311 -8.93 -6.91 4.81
N ILE A 312 -8.45 -8.04 5.34
CA ILE A 312 -9.00 -9.36 4.97
C ILE A 312 -10.46 -9.49 5.39
N ALA A 313 -10.83 -9.07 6.60
CA ALA A 313 -12.21 -9.08 7.06
C ALA A 313 -13.14 -8.23 6.16
N ASP A 314 -12.68 -7.07 5.67
CA ASP A 314 -13.42 -6.25 4.72
C ASP A 314 -13.56 -6.94 3.35
N LEU A 315 -12.50 -7.59 2.87
CA LEU A 315 -12.52 -8.35 1.61
C LEU A 315 -13.45 -9.57 1.64
N GLU A 316 -13.60 -10.22 2.80
CA GLU A 316 -14.55 -11.34 3.00
C GLU A 316 -16.01 -10.91 2.79
N THR A 317 -16.32 -9.63 2.94
CA THR A 317 -17.66 -9.08 2.63
C THR A 317 -17.88 -8.83 1.13
N ARG A 318 -16.85 -8.94 0.31
CA ARG A 318 -16.82 -8.59 -1.13
C ARG A 318 -16.27 -9.77 -1.94
N LEU A 319 -17.01 -10.87 -1.95
CA LEU A 319 -16.58 -12.09 -2.65
C LEU A 319 -17.01 -12.03 -4.13
N PRO A 320 -16.08 -11.88 -5.08
CA PRO A 320 -16.41 -11.94 -6.50
C PRO A 320 -17.06 -13.28 -6.85
N ASN A 321 -18.26 -13.24 -7.42
CA ASN A 321 -19.06 -14.42 -7.76
C ASN A 321 -19.35 -15.38 -6.58
N GLY A 322 -19.27 -14.90 -5.33
CA GLY A 322 -19.42 -15.72 -4.14
C GLY A 322 -18.24 -16.65 -3.83
N ASP A 323 -17.12 -16.47 -4.50
CA ASP A 323 -15.93 -17.31 -4.32
C ASP A 323 -15.17 -16.89 -3.05
N ALA A 324 -15.29 -17.69 -1.98
CA ALA A 324 -14.62 -17.47 -0.72
C ALA A 324 -13.07 -17.57 -0.81
N THR A 325 -12.55 -18.18 -1.87
CA THR A 325 -11.10 -18.34 -2.06
C THR A 325 -10.47 -17.27 -2.96
N TYR A 326 -11.27 -16.32 -3.45
CA TYR A 326 -10.81 -15.31 -4.41
C TYR A 326 -9.66 -14.44 -3.86
N TRP A 327 -9.70 -14.06 -2.57
CA TRP A 327 -8.68 -13.20 -1.96
C TRP A 327 -7.59 -13.98 -1.24
N VAL A 328 -7.97 -15.08 -0.57
CA VAL A 328 -7.09 -15.96 0.22
C VAL A 328 -7.44 -17.40 -0.14
N TRP A 329 -6.56 -18.10 -0.86
CA TRP A 329 -6.94 -19.35 -1.52
C TRP A 329 -7.06 -20.56 -0.59
N ASP A 330 -6.31 -20.61 0.52
CA ASP A 330 -6.30 -21.74 1.46
C ASP A 330 -6.66 -21.34 2.90
N GLY A 331 -7.14 -20.12 3.08
CA GLY A 331 -7.46 -19.53 4.37
C GLY A 331 -6.29 -18.78 5.03
N ILE A 332 -5.06 -18.93 4.52
CA ILE A 332 -3.84 -18.31 5.05
C ILE A 332 -3.13 -17.48 3.98
N HIS A 333 -2.93 -18.04 2.79
CA HIS A 333 -2.11 -17.42 1.76
C HIS A 333 -2.95 -16.60 0.77
N PRO A 334 -2.68 -15.30 0.62
CA PRO A 334 -3.37 -14.47 -0.35
C PRO A 334 -3.10 -14.89 -1.79
N THR A 335 -4.12 -14.79 -2.63
CA THR A 335 -3.99 -14.89 -4.08
C THR A 335 -3.24 -13.68 -4.64
N PRO A 336 -2.85 -13.65 -5.92
CA PRO A 336 -2.28 -12.44 -6.53
C PRO A 336 -3.14 -11.18 -6.32
N ALA A 337 -4.48 -11.31 -6.33
CA ALA A 337 -5.40 -10.21 -6.04
C ALA A 337 -5.31 -9.76 -4.57
N GLY A 338 -5.30 -10.70 -3.63
CA GLY A 338 -5.11 -10.42 -2.20
C GLY A 338 -3.74 -9.79 -1.91
N GLN A 339 -2.66 -10.32 -2.50
CA GLN A 339 -1.31 -9.77 -2.37
C GLN A 339 -1.23 -8.31 -2.84
N ARG A 340 -1.92 -7.98 -3.94
CA ARG A 340 -1.99 -6.61 -4.45
C ARG A 340 -2.63 -5.67 -3.43
N LEU A 341 -3.77 -6.03 -2.87
CA LEU A 341 -4.47 -5.19 -1.89
C LEU A 341 -3.71 -5.10 -0.56
N MET A 342 -2.98 -6.14 -0.16
CA MET A 342 -2.05 -6.06 0.97
C MET A 342 -0.92 -5.06 0.71
N ALA A 343 -0.34 -5.05 -0.48
CA ALA A 343 0.67 -4.07 -0.85
C ALA A 343 0.11 -2.64 -0.83
N ASP A 344 -1.10 -2.42 -1.37
CA ASP A 344 -1.76 -1.11 -1.34
C ASP A 344 -2.05 -0.65 0.10
N CYS A 345 -2.46 -1.57 0.98
CA CYS A 345 -2.65 -1.30 2.40
C CYS A 345 -1.35 -0.88 3.09
N TRP A 346 -0.24 -1.60 2.84
CA TRP A 346 1.07 -1.29 3.38
C TRP A 346 1.59 0.07 2.87
N ILE A 347 1.56 0.30 1.55
CA ILE A 347 1.98 1.56 0.91
C ILE A 347 1.16 2.74 1.46
N GLY A 348 -0.16 2.56 1.58
CA GLY A 348 -1.04 3.58 2.13
C GLY A 348 -0.75 3.90 3.60
N ALA A 349 -0.44 2.91 4.43
CA ALA A 349 -0.04 3.12 5.82
C ALA A 349 1.32 3.82 5.90
N ALA A 350 2.28 3.40 5.09
CA ALA A 350 3.61 4.01 5.01
C ALA A 350 3.55 5.47 4.56
N ALA A 351 2.71 5.80 3.59
CA ALA A 351 2.52 7.17 3.11
C ALA A 351 1.91 8.07 4.19
N ARG A 352 0.88 7.58 4.93
CA ARG A 352 0.26 8.35 6.01
C ARG A 352 1.19 8.65 7.18
N SER A 353 2.11 7.73 7.48
CA SER A 353 3.04 7.87 8.61
C SER A 353 4.36 8.56 8.25
N GLY A 354 4.68 8.73 6.97
CA GLY A 354 5.98 9.21 6.51
C GLY A 354 7.14 8.25 6.81
N VAL A 355 6.85 6.97 7.06
CA VAL A 355 7.89 6.00 7.46
C VAL A 355 8.94 5.78 6.39
N MET A 356 8.60 6.01 5.13
CA MET A 356 9.49 5.89 3.97
C MET A 356 10.14 7.24 3.57
N GLU A 357 9.88 8.31 4.28
CA GLU A 357 10.42 9.66 4.01
C GLU A 357 11.77 9.94 4.67
#